data_837f0d936a4b5258eb62c9a61c9e23a7
#
_entry.id   837f0d936a4b5258eb62c9a61c9e23a7
#
_cell.length_a   1.000
_cell.length_b   1.000
_cell.length_c   1.000
_cell.angle_alpha   90.00
_cell.angle_beta   90.00
_cell.angle_gamma   90.00
#
_symmetry.space_group_name_H-M   'P 1'
#
loop_
_entity.id
_entity.type
_entity.pdbx_description
1 polymer ?
#
loop_
_entity_poly.entity_id
_entity_poly.type
_entity_poly.pdbx_seq_one_letter_code
_entity_poly.pdbx_strand_id
1 'polypeptide(L)'
;MAEHEPMVEVFIYETRQFLEQLEQMALTSEEQGSFAAEDVNEIFRAMHTIKGSAAMMMLDEISQLAHAVEDIFFYIRELHPKKVDVSAITDIVLTAVDFMNGEVDKLDDGGQPDASSEQLRQSTHTFLREMKIANGDDPDVDLRKAKPQAGSATTAATAAKPPDAPPKQQYFIPAAKKIPQRLRVRCMSMRRRYISRRAAAWRRCEPSP
;
A
#
# COMPACT_ATOMS: atom_id res chain seq x y z
N MET A 1 27.15 -7.34 -13.56
CA MET A 1 26.08 -6.32 -13.47
C MET A 1 24.99 -6.85 -14.37
N ALA A 2 23.81 -7.17 -13.81
CA ALA A 2 22.67 -7.56 -14.62
C ALA A 2 22.21 -6.30 -15.40
N GLU A 3 22.12 -6.41 -16.73
CA GLU A 3 21.50 -5.37 -17.54
C GLU A 3 19.99 -5.48 -17.32
N HIS A 4 19.46 -4.68 -16.42
CA HIS A 4 18.01 -4.58 -16.22
C HIS A 4 17.41 -3.82 -17.41
N GLU A 5 16.22 -4.27 -17.86
CA GLU A 5 15.45 -3.45 -18.79
C GLU A 5 15.11 -2.10 -18.11
N PRO A 6 15.20 -0.98 -18.82
CA PRO A 6 14.99 0.36 -18.25
C PRO A 6 13.65 0.50 -17.48
N MET A 7 12.66 -0.31 -17.83
CA MET A 7 11.35 -0.29 -17.22
C MET A 7 11.37 -0.93 -15.81
N VAL A 8 12.20 -1.95 -15.61
CA VAL A 8 12.41 -2.61 -14.31
C VAL A 8 13.13 -1.66 -13.34
N GLU A 9 14.15 -0.96 -13.79
CA GLU A 9 14.89 0.02 -12.98
C GLU A 9 13.96 1.16 -12.48
N VAL A 10 13.09 1.67 -13.36
CA VAL A 10 12.10 2.69 -13.01
C VAL A 10 11.11 2.14 -11.97
N PHE A 11 10.60 0.92 -12.19
CA PHE A 11 9.70 0.26 -11.24
C PHE A 11 10.33 0.09 -9.86
N ILE A 12 11.56 -0.41 -9.80
CA ILE A 12 12.31 -0.59 -8.54
C ILE A 12 12.46 0.75 -7.81
N TYR A 13 12.91 1.78 -8.53
CA TYR A 13 13.15 3.10 -7.96
C TYR A 13 11.86 3.72 -7.41
N GLU A 14 10.79 3.76 -8.21
CA GLU A 14 9.50 4.34 -7.78
C GLU A 14 8.87 3.56 -6.63
N THR A 15 8.89 2.22 -6.71
CA THR A 15 8.33 1.36 -5.67
C THR A 15 9.05 1.57 -4.35
N ARG A 16 10.38 1.62 -4.32
CA ARG A 16 11.13 1.90 -3.10
C ARG A 16 10.78 3.26 -2.48
N GLN A 17 10.56 4.28 -3.30
CA GLN A 17 10.13 5.58 -2.79
C GLN A 17 8.75 5.51 -2.14
N PHE A 18 7.79 4.83 -2.75
CA PHE A 18 6.48 4.64 -2.16
C PHE A 18 6.55 3.82 -0.86
N LEU A 19 7.34 2.76 -0.82
CA LEU A 19 7.50 1.93 0.37
C LEU A 19 8.13 2.71 1.55
N GLU A 20 9.13 3.57 1.29
CA GLU A 20 9.71 4.46 2.33
C GLU A 20 8.65 5.46 2.85
N GLN A 21 7.83 6.04 1.97
CA GLN A 21 6.76 6.95 2.36
C GLN A 21 5.68 6.25 3.19
N LEU A 22 5.27 5.05 2.79
CA LEU A 22 4.27 4.23 3.48
C LEU A 22 4.72 3.87 4.90
N GLU A 23 5.98 3.41 5.05
CA GLU A 23 6.58 3.13 6.36
C GLU A 23 6.52 4.36 7.26
N GLN A 24 6.89 5.52 6.74
CA GLN A 24 6.93 6.77 7.50
C GLN A 24 5.53 7.21 7.93
N MET A 25 4.55 7.17 7.04
CA MET A 25 3.17 7.55 7.34
C MET A 25 2.54 6.61 8.36
N ALA A 26 2.76 5.30 8.23
CA ALA A 26 2.24 4.31 9.16
C ALA A 26 2.81 4.51 10.57
N LEU A 27 4.12 4.69 10.71
CA LEU A 27 4.77 4.94 12.01
C LEU A 27 4.33 6.27 12.64
N THR A 28 4.17 7.32 11.83
CA THR A 28 3.69 8.63 12.31
C THR A 28 2.25 8.54 12.81
N SER A 29 1.38 7.83 12.08
CA SER A 29 -0.01 7.62 12.47
C SER A 29 -0.14 6.80 13.76
N GLU A 30 0.74 5.81 13.96
CA GLU A 30 0.80 5.04 15.21
C GLU A 30 1.20 5.92 16.40
N GLU A 31 2.18 6.81 16.24
CA GLU A 31 2.57 7.78 17.29
C GLU A 31 1.42 8.73 17.66
N GLN A 32 0.64 9.14 16.66
CA GLN A 32 -0.49 10.05 16.83
C GLN A 32 -1.75 9.33 17.36
N GLY A 33 -1.79 7.99 17.29
CA GLY A 33 -2.94 7.18 17.63
C GLY A 33 -4.11 7.32 16.65
N SER A 34 -3.89 7.91 15.47
CA SER A 34 -4.91 8.09 14.43
C SER A 34 -4.27 8.31 13.07
N PHE A 35 -4.95 7.89 12.00
CA PHE A 35 -4.61 8.26 10.63
C PHE A 35 -5.27 9.60 10.28
N ALA A 36 -4.48 10.60 9.86
CA ALA A 36 -5.03 11.82 9.29
C ALA A 36 -5.69 11.53 7.93
N ALA A 37 -6.70 12.31 7.54
CA ALA A 37 -7.40 12.10 6.28
C ALA A 37 -6.46 12.21 5.06
N GLU A 38 -5.46 13.06 5.15
CA GLU A 38 -4.41 13.20 4.14
C GLU A 38 -3.58 11.92 4.05
N ASP A 39 -3.13 11.35 5.18
CA ASP A 39 -2.33 10.13 5.22
C ASP A 39 -3.11 8.93 4.66
N VAL A 40 -4.40 8.81 5.01
CA VAL A 40 -5.29 7.78 4.44
C VAL A 40 -5.34 7.87 2.91
N ASN A 41 -5.48 9.08 2.37
CA ASN A 41 -5.53 9.27 0.92
C ASN A 41 -4.17 9.01 0.25
N GLU A 42 -3.06 9.42 0.88
CA GLU A 42 -1.73 9.20 0.34
C GLU A 42 -1.34 7.71 0.35
N ILE A 43 -1.61 7.00 1.45
CA ILE A 43 -1.40 5.54 1.54
C ILE A 43 -2.24 4.81 0.49
N PHE A 44 -3.53 5.17 0.37
CA PHE A 44 -4.41 4.60 -0.66
C PHE A 44 -3.83 4.77 -2.07
N ARG A 45 -3.38 5.99 -2.41
CA ARG A 45 -2.82 6.30 -3.74
C ARG A 45 -1.51 5.56 -4.00
N ALA A 46 -0.62 5.50 -3.00
CA ALA A 46 0.64 4.79 -3.10
C ALA A 46 0.40 3.30 -3.36
N MET A 47 -0.47 2.66 -2.58
CA MET A 47 -0.83 1.24 -2.77
C MET A 47 -1.50 0.99 -4.13
N HIS A 48 -2.38 1.90 -4.58
CA HIS A 48 -3.00 1.83 -5.90
C HIS A 48 -1.96 1.91 -7.03
N THR A 49 -0.97 2.77 -6.89
CA THR A 49 0.11 2.92 -7.89
C THR A 49 1.00 1.68 -7.91
N ILE A 50 1.44 1.20 -6.74
CA ILE A 50 2.25 -0.04 -6.62
C ILE A 50 1.48 -1.22 -7.22
N LYS A 51 0.20 -1.37 -6.90
CA LYS A 51 -0.66 -2.42 -7.48
C LYS A 51 -0.66 -2.39 -9.01
N GLY A 52 -0.86 -1.19 -9.58
CA GLY A 52 -0.94 -1.01 -11.03
C GLY A 52 0.40 -1.27 -11.73
N SER A 53 1.50 -0.71 -11.21
CA SER A 53 2.84 -0.89 -11.78
C SER A 53 3.32 -2.34 -11.64
N ALA A 54 3.09 -2.99 -10.50
CA ALA A 54 3.42 -4.40 -10.29
C ALA A 54 2.64 -5.32 -11.23
N ALA A 55 1.34 -5.06 -11.46
CA ALA A 55 0.54 -5.81 -12.42
C ALA A 55 1.08 -5.68 -13.86
N MET A 56 1.52 -4.49 -14.26
CA MET A 56 2.14 -4.27 -15.57
C MET A 56 3.47 -5.02 -15.72
N MET A 57 4.19 -5.23 -14.64
CA MET A 57 5.44 -5.98 -14.58
C MET A 57 5.23 -7.48 -14.35
N MET A 58 3.97 -7.97 -14.31
CA MET A 58 3.58 -9.36 -14.01
C MET A 58 4.07 -9.84 -12.64
N LEU A 59 4.15 -8.92 -11.67
CA LEU A 59 4.52 -9.19 -10.28
C LEU A 59 3.25 -9.39 -9.44
N ASP A 60 2.54 -10.50 -9.69
CA ASP A 60 1.20 -10.74 -9.16
C ASP A 60 1.14 -10.74 -7.63
N GLU A 61 2.14 -11.29 -6.94
CA GLU A 61 2.17 -11.35 -5.49
C GLU A 61 2.24 -9.96 -4.84
N ILE A 62 3.08 -9.05 -5.41
CA ILE A 62 3.17 -7.65 -4.99
C ILE A 62 1.84 -6.94 -5.28
N SER A 63 1.31 -7.12 -6.50
CA SER A 63 0.07 -6.48 -6.94
C SER A 63 -1.12 -6.86 -6.06
N GLN A 64 -1.29 -8.15 -5.76
CA GLN A 64 -2.39 -8.65 -4.95
C GLN A 64 -2.28 -8.23 -3.48
N LEU A 65 -1.06 -8.19 -2.91
CA LEU A 65 -0.84 -7.71 -1.56
C LEU A 65 -1.12 -6.21 -1.44
N ALA A 66 -0.64 -5.41 -2.40
CA ALA A 66 -0.93 -3.98 -2.46
C ALA A 66 -2.45 -3.73 -2.55
N HIS A 67 -3.18 -4.56 -3.32
CA HIS A 67 -4.63 -4.49 -3.41
C HIS A 67 -5.32 -4.77 -2.07
N ALA A 68 -4.89 -5.80 -1.34
CA ALA A 68 -5.47 -6.12 -0.05
C ALA A 68 -5.28 -4.98 0.99
N VAL A 69 -4.12 -4.33 1.00
CA VAL A 69 -3.86 -3.16 1.86
C VAL A 69 -4.66 -1.94 1.39
N GLU A 70 -4.73 -1.70 0.07
CA GLU A 70 -5.55 -0.64 -0.52
C GLU A 70 -7.02 -0.74 -0.09
N ASP A 71 -7.58 -1.96 0.04
CA ASP A 71 -8.96 -2.18 0.46
C ASP A 71 -9.24 -1.70 1.90
N ILE A 72 -8.27 -1.83 2.82
CA ILE A 72 -8.38 -1.28 4.18
C ILE A 72 -8.52 0.24 4.12
N PHE A 73 -7.63 0.91 3.40
CA PHE A 73 -7.63 2.37 3.31
C PHE A 73 -8.80 2.91 2.50
N PHE A 74 -9.28 2.15 1.51
CA PHE A 74 -10.53 2.44 0.81
C PHE A 74 -11.73 2.43 1.77
N TYR A 75 -11.84 1.40 2.63
CA TYR A 75 -12.89 1.31 3.63
C TYR A 75 -12.84 2.48 4.62
N ILE A 76 -11.66 2.80 5.16
CA ILE A 76 -11.48 3.92 6.10
C ILE A 76 -11.88 5.25 5.45
N ARG A 77 -11.48 5.47 4.20
CA ARG A 77 -11.75 6.70 3.46
C ARG A 77 -13.22 6.92 3.14
N GLU A 78 -13.92 5.86 2.73
CA GLU A 78 -15.31 5.99 2.26
C GLU A 78 -16.33 5.97 3.40
N LEU A 79 -16.12 5.18 4.45
CA LEU A 79 -17.08 4.99 5.52
C LEU A 79 -16.72 5.69 6.83
N HIS A 80 -15.51 6.18 6.97
CA HIS A 80 -15.03 6.88 8.16
C HIS A 80 -15.39 6.11 9.46
N PRO A 81 -14.95 4.85 9.60
CA PRO A 81 -15.31 3.99 10.72
C PRO A 81 -14.88 4.61 12.05
N LYS A 82 -15.71 4.43 13.09
CA LYS A 82 -15.43 4.99 14.42
C LYS A 82 -14.39 4.16 15.20
N LYS A 83 -14.35 2.85 14.93
CA LYS A 83 -13.44 1.92 15.58
C LYS A 83 -12.36 1.52 14.59
N VAL A 84 -11.19 2.12 14.74
CA VAL A 84 -10.00 1.84 13.92
C VAL A 84 -8.87 1.46 14.87
N ASP A 85 -8.36 0.25 14.74
CA ASP A 85 -7.14 -0.18 15.44
C ASP A 85 -5.92 0.27 14.65
N VAL A 86 -5.39 1.43 15.02
CA VAL A 86 -4.27 2.06 14.33
C VAL A 86 -3.01 1.19 14.41
N SER A 87 -2.75 0.57 15.56
CA SER A 87 -1.56 -0.27 15.75
C SER A 87 -1.62 -1.53 14.87
N ALA A 88 -2.79 -2.19 14.81
CA ALA A 88 -2.96 -3.36 13.95
C ALA A 88 -2.84 -3.02 12.45
N ILE A 89 -3.36 -1.86 12.02
CA ILE A 89 -3.21 -1.40 10.64
C ILE A 89 -1.74 -1.07 10.33
N THR A 90 -1.05 -0.40 11.25
CA THR A 90 0.39 -0.12 11.12
C THR A 90 1.18 -1.42 10.97
N ASP A 91 0.90 -2.43 11.78
CA ASP A 91 1.54 -3.74 11.68
C ASP A 91 1.32 -4.40 10.31
N ILE A 92 0.11 -4.31 9.77
CA ILE A 92 -0.22 -4.83 8.42
C ILE A 92 0.56 -4.07 7.35
N VAL A 93 0.57 -2.73 7.40
CA VAL A 93 1.29 -1.89 6.42
C VAL A 93 2.79 -2.18 6.46
N LEU A 94 3.40 -2.20 7.65
CA LEU A 94 4.83 -2.47 7.79
C LEU A 94 5.21 -3.88 7.34
N THR A 95 4.36 -4.88 7.63
CA THR A 95 4.59 -6.25 7.15
C THR A 95 4.50 -6.34 5.63
N ALA A 96 3.55 -5.63 5.01
CA ALA A 96 3.43 -5.57 3.56
C ALA A 96 4.62 -4.83 2.92
N VAL A 97 5.07 -3.73 3.52
CA VAL A 97 6.27 -2.99 3.10
C VAL A 97 7.51 -3.87 3.15
N ASP A 98 7.72 -4.62 4.26
CA ASP A 98 8.85 -5.53 4.39
C ASP A 98 8.84 -6.64 3.34
N PHE A 99 7.67 -7.22 3.06
CA PHE A 99 7.50 -8.23 2.00
C PHE A 99 7.85 -7.65 0.62
N MET A 100 7.26 -6.50 0.27
CA MET A 100 7.48 -5.87 -1.04
C MET A 100 8.94 -5.44 -1.22
N ASN A 101 9.59 -4.90 -0.18
CA ASN A 101 11.02 -4.57 -0.23
C ASN A 101 11.87 -5.81 -0.52
N GLY A 102 11.58 -6.95 0.14
CA GLY A 102 12.30 -8.19 -0.10
C GLY A 102 12.17 -8.71 -1.53
N GLU A 103 10.98 -8.58 -2.13
CA GLU A 103 10.76 -8.99 -3.52
C GLU A 103 11.39 -8.02 -4.53
N VAL A 104 11.35 -6.72 -4.24
CA VAL A 104 12.01 -5.68 -5.05
C VAL A 104 13.53 -5.81 -4.99
N ASP A 105 14.10 -6.17 -3.82
CA ASP A 105 15.54 -6.41 -3.68
C ASP A 105 16.01 -7.60 -4.52
N LYS A 106 15.21 -8.70 -4.56
CA LYS A 106 15.52 -9.83 -5.46
C LYS A 106 15.53 -9.41 -6.93
N LEU A 107 14.58 -8.55 -7.31
CA LEU A 107 14.50 -8.02 -8.68
C LEU A 107 15.72 -7.16 -9.02
N ASP A 108 16.18 -6.32 -8.07
CA ASP A 108 17.36 -5.46 -8.21
C ASP A 108 18.66 -6.28 -8.34
N ASP A 109 18.74 -7.41 -7.66
CA ASP A 109 19.83 -8.38 -7.78
C ASP A 109 19.78 -9.21 -9.08
N GLY A 110 18.81 -8.98 -9.96
CA GLY A 110 18.61 -9.72 -11.23
C GLY A 110 17.95 -11.09 -11.05
N GLY A 111 17.39 -11.38 -9.89
CA GLY A 111 16.58 -12.55 -9.60
C GLY A 111 15.11 -12.35 -9.99
N GLN A 112 14.31 -13.36 -9.70
CA GLN A 112 12.86 -13.27 -9.83
C GLN A 112 12.20 -13.30 -8.46
N PRO A 113 11.17 -12.44 -8.22
CA PRO A 113 10.32 -12.52 -7.04
C PRO A 113 9.65 -13.90 -6.96
N ASP A 114 9.81 -14.59 -5.83
CA ASP A 114 9.36 -15.97 -5.65
C ASP A 114 8.61 -16.22 -4.34
N ALA A 115 8.51 -15.22 -3.46
CA ALA A 115 7.78 -15.37 -2.21
C ALA A 115 6.27 -15.25 -2.42
N SER A 116 5.50 -16.07 -1.69
CA SER A 116 4.05 -15.99 -1.71
C SER A 116 3.53 -15.04 -0.65
N SER A 117 2.66 -14.14 -1.07
CA SER A 117 1.96 -13.18 -0.20
C SER A 117 0.65 -13.74 0.39
N GLU A 118 0.28 -14.97 0.09
CA GLU A 118 -1.04 -15.53 0.38
C GLU A 118 -1.44 -15.41 1.86
N GLN A 119 -0.53 -15.75 2.79
CA GLN A 119 -0.81 -15.64 4.22
C GLN A 119 -1.04 -14.20 4.66
N LEU A 120 -0.24 -13.27 4.11
CA LEU A 120 -0.38 -11.83 4.41
C LEU A 120 -1.69 -11.29 3.86
N ARG A 121 -2.07 -11.67 2.66
CA ARG A 121 -3.35 -11.29 2.04
C ARG A 121 -4.53 -11.82 2.85
N GLN A 122 -4.51 -13.09 3.23
CA GLN A 122 -5.57 -13.70 4.04
C GLN A 122 -5.71 -13.01 5.40
N SER A 123 -4.61 -12.72 6.10
CA SER A 123 -4.66 -11.99 7.37
C SER A 123 -5.18 -10.58 7.20
N THR A 124 -4.80 -9.88 6.13
CA THR A 124 -5.28 -8.53 5.79
C THR A 124 -6.79 -8.51 5.50
N HIS A 125 -7.29 -9.47 4.71
CA HIS A 125 -8.72 -9.60 4.44
C HIS A 125 -9.53 -9.96 5.69
N THR A 126 -8.99 -10.86 6.53
CA THR A 126 -9.63 -11.22 7.81
C THR A 126 -9.74 -9.99 8.71
N PHE A 127 -8.67 -9.23 8.85
CA PHE A 127 -8.66 -7.98 9.61
C PHE A 127 -9.69 -6.96 9.09
N LEU A 128 -9.75 -6.75 7.77
CA LEU A 128 -10.74 -5.85 7.16
C LEU A 128 -12.17 -6.31 7.47
N ARG A 129 -12.43 -7.62 7.38
CA ARG A 129 -13.73 -8.20 7.71
C ARG A 129 -14.11 -7.96 9.17
N GLU A 130 -13.19 -8.21 10.09
CA GLU A 130 -13.38 -7.97 11.53
C GLU A 130 -13.62 -6.49 11.83
N MET A 131 -12.89 -5.59 11.17
CA MET A 131 -13.06 -4.15 11.32
C MET A 131 -14.44 -3.70 10.82
N LYS A 132 -14.94 -4.22 9.70
CA LYS A 132 -16.30 -3.96 9.21
C LYS A 132 -17.36 -4.42 10.24
N ILE A 133 -17.26 -5.64 10.72
CA ILE A 133 -18.18 -6.19 11.74
C ILE A 133 -18.16 -5.33 13.02
N ALA A 134 -16.99 -4.93 13.50
CA ALA A 134 -16.84 -4.11 14.70
C ALA A 134 -17.49 -2.72 14.59
N ASN A 135 -17.63 -2.20 13.35
CA ASN A 135 -18.29 -0.94 13.06
C ASN A 135 -19.78 -1.10 12.69
N GLY A 136 -20.27 -2.34 12.55
CA GLY A 136 -21.67 -2.63 12.22
C GLY A 136 -21.96 -2.64 10.73
N ASP A 137 -20.92 -2.71 9.90
CA ASP A 137 -21.03 -2.80 8.46
C ASP A 137 -21.06 -4.26 8.00
N ASP A 138 -21.68 -4.51 6.84
CA ASP A 138 -21.73 -5.84 6.25
C ASP A 138 -20.32 -6.23 5.74
N PRO A 139 -19.74 -7.33 6.25
CA PRO A 139 -18.39 -7.75 5.88
C PRO A 139 -18.25 -8.15 4.41
N ASP A 140 -19.35 -8.60 3.78
CA ASP A 140 -19.32 -9.17 2.43
C ASP A 140 -19.68 -8.15 1.34
N VAL A 141 -20.09 -6.92 1.72
CA VAL A 141 -20.35 -5.85 0.76
C VAL A 141 -19.07 -5.30 0.18
N ASP A 142 -18.92 -5.43 -1.13
CA ASP A 142 -17.89 -4.76 -1.91
C ASP A 142 -18.34 -3.32 -2.22
N LEU A 143 -17.83 -2.37 -1.44
CA LEU A 143 -18.16 -0.95 -1.57
C LEU A 143 -17.78 -0.36 -2.93
N ARG A 144 -16.83 -0.97 -3.64
CA ARG A 144 -16.43 -0.52 -4.99
C ARG A 144 -17.52 -0.81 -6.01
N LYS A 145 -18.28 -1.90 -5.81
CA LYS A 145 -19.41 -2.29 -6.68
C LYS A 145 -20.70 -1.59 -6.29
N ALA A 146 -20.83 -1.15 -5.05
CA ALA A 146 -22.04 -0.51 -4.53
C ALA A 146 -22.15 0.98 -4.91
N LYS A 147 -21.08 1.64 -5.34
CA LYS A 147 -21.11 3.04 -5.76
C LYS A 147 -21.49 3.11 -7.25
N PRO A 148 -22.68 3.65 -7.62
CA PRO A 148 -22.95 3.96 -9.01
C PRO A 148 -21.90 4.99 -9.46
N GLN A 149 -21.26 4.76 -10.60
CA GLN A 149 -20.35 5.70 -11.23
C GLN A 149 -21.08 7.03 -11.45
N ALA A 150 -21.05 7.91 -10.47
CA ALA A 150 -21.53 9.28 -10.59
C ALA A 150 -20.45 10.08 -11.30
N GLY A 151 -20.57 10.27 -12.58
CA GLY A 151 -19.67 11.17 -13.31
C GLY A 151 -19.46 10.86 -14.78
N SER A 152 -20.45 10.33 -15.49
CA SER A 152 -20.54 10.53 -16.94
C SER A 152 -21.73 11.44 -17.22
N ALA A 153 -21.56 12.73 -17.02
CA ALA A 153 -22.49 13.72 -17.53
C ALA A 153 -22.33 13.79 -19.05
N THR A 154 -23.26 13.19 -19.72
CA THR A 154 -23.56 13.34 -21.13
C THR A 154 -23.80 14.82 -21.43
N THR A 155 -22.97 15.43 -22.26
CA THR A 155 -23.41 16.52 -23.11
C THR A 155 -23.14 16.14 -24.56
N ALA A 156 -24.23 16.09 -25.29
CA ALA A 156 -24.30 15.71 -26.66
C ALA A 156 -23.68 16.74 -27.61
N ALA A 157 -23.11 16.21 -28.68
CA ALA A 157 -22.98 16.74 -30.03
C ALA A 157 -22.15 18.02 -30.26
N THR A 158 -21.04 17.89 -30.93
CA THR A 158 -20.90 18.36 -32.32
C THR A 158 -19.57 17.85 -32.94
N ALA A 159 -19.65 17.58 -34.24
CA ALA A 159 -18.77 16.85 -35.11
C ALA A 159 -17.33 17.34 -35.28
N ALA A 160 -16.45 16.37 -35.58
CA ALA A 160 -15.30 16.38 -36.50
C ALA A 160 -13.95 16.94 -36.06
N LYS A 161 -12.97 16.08 -35.79
CA LYS A 161 -11.72 15.89 -36.55
C LYS A 161 -10.85 14.79 -35.93
N PRO A 162 -10.09 14.00 -36.71
CA PRO A 162 -9.37 12.84 -36.19
C PRO A 162 -8.12 13.24 -35.39
N PRO A 163 -7.72 12.37 -34.43
CA PRO A 163 -6.65 12.70 -33.49
C PRO A 163 -5.29 12.21 -33.94
N ASP A 164 -4.31 13.08 -33.80
CA ASP A 164 -2.91 12.72 -33.71
C ASP A 164 -2.46 12.75 -32.26
N ALA A 165 -1.65 11.77 -31.89
CA ALA A 165 -0.86 11.59 -30.69
C ALA A 165 -1.59 11.05 -29.43
N PRO A 166 -0.97 10.02 -28.79
CA PRO A 166 -1.44 9.47 -27.53
C PRO A 166 -1.27 10.49 -26.38
N PRO A 167 -2.19 10.51 -25.40
CA PRO A 167 -2.08 11.42 -24.29
C PRO A 167 -0.83 11.08 -23.47
N LYS A 168 0.08 12.04 -23.35
CA LYS A 168 1.17 11.98 -22.37
C LYS A 168 0.53 11.93 -20.99
N GLN A 169 0.58 10.77 -20.34
CA GLN A 169 0.28 10.66 -18.94
C GLN A 169 1.29 11.53 -18.18
N GLN A 170 0.85 12.69 -17.71
CA GLN A 170 1.61 13.47 -16.76
C GLN A 170 1.52 12.77 -15.41
N TYR A 171 2.49 11.93 -15.10
CA TYR A 171 2.74 11.50 -13.74
C TYR A 171 3.12 12.74 -12.93
N PHE A 172 2.18 13.20 -12.13
CA PHE A 172 2.46 14.25 -11.15
C PHE A 172 3.20 13.57 -9.99
N ILE A 173 4.52 13.60 -10.02
CA ILE A 173 5.36 13.26 -8.86
C ILE A 173 5.30 14.48 -7.94
N PRO A 174 4.62 14.41 -6.76
CA PRO A 174 4.73 15.50 -5.80
C PRO A 174 6.20 15.61 -5.42
N ALA A 175 6.76 16.83 -5.54
CA ALA A 175 8.14 17.08 -5.13
C ALA A 175 8.32 16.57 -3.70
N ALA A 176 9.16 15.56 -3.53
CA ALA A 176 9.44 14.94 -2.25
C ALA A 176 9.79 16.03 -1.23
N LYS A 177 8.94 16.23 -0.23
CA LYS A 177 9.26 17.05 0.93
C LYS A 177 10.54 16.48 1.53
N LYS A 178 11.65 17.21 1.47
CA LYS A 178 12.93 16.80 2.08
C LYS A 178 12.68 16.54 3.57
N ILE A 179 12.69 15.26 3.94
CA ILE A 179 12.48 14.83 5.32
C ILE A 179 13.67 15.33 6.15
N PRO A 180 13.45 16.07 7.25
CA PRO A 180 14.53 16.49 8.13
C PRO A 180 15.31 15.28 8.64
N GLN A 181 16.65 15.34 8.62
CA GLN A 181 17.51 14.23 9.08
C GLN A 181 17.16 13.71 10.49
N ARG A 182 16.61 14.58 11.35
CA ARG A 182 16.16 14.20 12.71
C ARG A 182 15.00 13.18 12.69
N LEU A 183 14.13 13.22 11.70
CA LEU A 183 13.03 12.26 11.55
C LEU A 183 13.52 10.89 11.05
N ARG A 184 14.52 10.87 10.13
CA ARG A 184 15.14 9.62 9.66
C ARG A 184 15.72 8.77 10.78
N VAL A 185 16.47 9.42 11.70
CA VAL A 185 17.08 8.71 12.85
C VAL A 185 16.03 8.18 13.81
N ARG A 186 14.93 8.92 13.98
CA ARG A 186 13.80 8.53 14.85
C ARG A 186 13.02 7.36 14.26
N CYS A 187 12.79 7.37 12.95
CA CYS A 187 12.13 6.28 12.21
C CYS A 187 12.94 4.97 12.31
N MET A 188 14.28 5.02 12.12
CA MET A 188 15.15 3.86 12.31
C MET A 188 15.12 3.31 13.75
N SER A 189 15.00 4.16 14.75
CA SER A 189 14.92 3.73 16.15
C SER A 189 13.57 3.08 16.49
N MET A 190 12.50 3.48 15.81
CA MET A 190 11.16 2.90 15.93
C MET A 190 11.08 1.56 15.21
N ARG A 191 11.61 1.46 14.00
CA ARG A 191 11.74 0.20 13.27
C ARG A 191 12.48 -0.85 14.08
N ARG A 192 13.57 -0.48 14.77
CA ARG A 192 14.27 -1.37 15.71
C ARG A 192 13.37 -1.83 16.86
N ARG A 193 12.58 -0.94 17.44
CA ARG A 193 11.64 -1.29 18.53
C ARG A 193 10.50 -2.17 18.04
N TYR A 194 9.98 -1.90 16.83
CA TYR A 194 8.97 -2.72 16.17
C TYR A 194 9.48 -4.14 15.91
N ILE A 195 10.64 -4.29 15.27
CA ILE A 195 11.26 -5.60 15.01
C ILE A 195 11.54 -6.36 16.32
N SER A 196 12.01 -5.66 17.39
CA SER A 196 12.23 -6.27 18.69
C SER A 196 10.93 -6.75 19.36
N ARG A 197 9.84 -5.99 19.27
CA ARG A 197 8.53 -6.39 19.79
C ARG A 197 7.97 -7.59 19.05
N ARG A 198 8.10 -7.62 17.72
CA ARG A 198 7.65 -8.74 16.89
C ARG A 198 8.46 -10.00 17.16
N ALA A 199 9.78 -9.91 17.27
CA ALA A 199 10.64 -11.04 17.66
C ALA A 199 10.34 -11.57 19.08
N ALA A 200 9.89 -10.71 20.00
CA ALA A 200 9.47 -11.11 21.33
C ALA A 200 8.07 -11.75 21.36
N ALA A 201 7.17 -11.31 20.47
CA ALA A 201 5.86 -11.93 20.29
C ALA A 201 5.95 -13.31 19.65
N TRP A 202 6.83 -13.49 18.66
CA TRP A 202 7.06 -14.77 17.99
C TRP A 202 7.58 -15.85 18.95
N ARG A 203 8.52 -15.49 19.85
CA ARG A 203 9.07 -16.41 20.86
C ARG A 203 8.04 -16.86 21.91
N ARG A 204 6.90 -16.17 22.05
CA ARG A 204 5.81 -16.56 22.95
C ARG A 204 4.81 -17.52 22.32
N CYS A 205 4.84 -17.67 21.00
CA CYS A 205 3.95 -18.57 20.26
C CYS A 205 4.59 -19.90 19.85
N GLU A 206 5.86 -20.17 20.25
CA GLU A 206 6.43 -21.51 20.08
C GLU A 206 5.73 -22.46 21.03
N PRO A 207 5.12 -23.56 20.51
CA PRO A 207 4.60 -24.61 21.37
C PRO A 207 5.76 -25.21 22.14
N SER A 208 5.62 -25.31 23.46
CA SER A 208 6.58 -26.06 24.30
C SER A 208 6.71 -27.49 23.82
N PRO A 209 7.93 -28.07 23.87
CA PRO A 209 8.21 -29.44 23.43
C PRO A 209 7.43 -30.51 24.21
#